data_5f503c42905dee825a042315f3a44f4b
#
_entry.id   5f503c42905dee825a042315f3a44f4b
#
_cell.length_a   1.000
_cell.length_b   1.000
_cell.length_c   1.000
_cell.angle_alpha   90.00
_cell.angle_beta   90.00
_cell.angle_gamma   90.00
#
_symmetry.space_group_name_H-M   'P 1'
#
loop_
_entity.id
_entity.type
_entity.pdbx_description
1 polymer ?
#
loop_
_entity_poly.entity_id
_entity_poly.type
_entity_poly.pdbx_seq_one_letter_code
_entity_poly.pdbx_strand_id
1 'polypeptide(L)'
;MHDDAVLPNPAPAVPALTGYDCIQSYLRLLDASPGVYRMLDAESRVLYVGKARNLKARVSNYARPGAHSPRIERMIRDTASMMFLTTRT
;
A
#
# COMPACT_ATOMS: atom_id res chain seq x y z
N MET A 1 -29.22 -4.03 -24.00
CA MET A 1 -28.68 -3.87 -23.59
C MET A 1 -28.01 -3.75 -23.13
N HIS A 2 -27.72 -3.75 -23.05
CA HIS A 2 -27.07 -3.67 -22.45
C HIS A 2 -26.42 -3.71 -21.77
N ASP A 3 -26.46 -3.83 -21.84
CA ASP A 3 -25.84 -3.76 -21.14
C ASP A 3 -25.28 -4.03 -20.50
N ASP A 4 -25.39 -4.45 -20.73
CA ASP A 4 -24.91 -4.67 -20.18
C ASP A 4 -24.37 -4.67 -19.61
N ALA A 5 -24.35 -4.75 -19.68
CA ALA A 5 -23.93 -4.51 -19.21
C ALA A 5 -22.98 -4.52 -18.66
N VAL A 6 -22.70 -4.32 -18.86
CA VAL A 6 -21.82 -4.26 -18.29
C VAL A 6 -21.67 -3.93 -17.24
N LEU A 7 -21.56 -4.33 -16.94
CA LEU A 7 -21.53 -3.98 -15.92
C LEU A 7 -20.47 -3.77 -15.39
N PRO A 8 -20.35 -2.83 -15.12
CA PRO A 8 -19.21 -2.40 -14.44
C PRO A 8 -18.86 -3.36 -13.38
N ASN A 9 -17.66 -3.29 -12.96
CA ASN A 9 -17.29 -3.93 -11.80
C ASN A 9 -18.24 -3.61 -10.76
N PRO A 10 -18.89 -4.57 -10.19
CA PRO A 10 -19.66 -4.28 -9.01
C PRO A 10 -18.75 -3.81 -7.93
N ALA A 11 -19.27 -3.07 -7.03
CA ALA A 11 -18.54 -2.69 -5.84
C ALA A 11 -18.05 -3.96 -5.18
N PRO A 12 -16.84 -3.95 -4.64
CA PRO A 12 -16.33 -5.11 -3.94
C PRO A 12 -17.24 -5.46 -2.79
N ALA A 13 -17.29 -6.74 -2.48
CA ALA A 13 -18.10 -7.20 -1.37
C ALA A 13 -17.62 -6.62 -0.05
N VAL A 14 -16.34 -6.25 0.03
CA VAL A 14 -15.78 -5.59 1.20
C VAL A 14 -15.24 -4.26 0.78
N PRO A 15 -15.25 -3.26 1.65
CA PRO A 15 -14.68 -1.96 1.34
C PRO A 15 -13.21 -2.07 1.01
N ALA A 16 -12.72 -1.16 0.20
CA ALA A 16 -11.29 -1.08 -0.08
C ALA A 16 -10.55 -0.81 1.21
N LEU A 17 -9.41 -1.48 1.38
CA LEU A 17 -8.59 -1.30 2.56
C LEU A 17 -7.84 0.03 2.49
N THR A 18 -7.68 0.67 3.64
CA THR A 18 -6.83 1.85 3.78
C THR A 18 -6.04 1.72 5.07
N GLY A 19 -5.01 2.55 5.20
CA GLY A 19 -4.24 2.64 6.43
C GLY A 19 -3.46 1.39 6.73
N TYR A 20 -3.39 1.06 8.00
CA TYR A 20 -2.62 -0.11 8.46
C TYR A 20 -3.09 -1.40 7.80
N ASP A 21 -4.39 -1.57 7.64
CA ASP A 21 -4.92 -2.78 7.02
C ASP A 21 -4.47 -2.91 5.57
N CYS A 22 -4.46 -1.80 4.85
CA CYS A 22 -3.97 -1.78 3.49
C CYS A 22 -2.51 -2.20 3.43
N ILE A 23 -1.68 -1.60 4.25
CA ILE A 23 -0.24 -1.89 4.26
C ILE A 23 0.00 -3.34 4.64
N GLN A 24 -0.70 -3.84 5.66
CA GLN A 24 -0.58 -5.22 6.07
C GLN A 24 -0.91 -6.21 4.97
N SER A 25 -1.88 -5.84 4.11
CA SER A 25 -2.31 -6.73 3.04
C SER A 25 -1.20 -7.01 2.02
N TYR A 26 -0.20 -6.13 1.94
CA TYR A 26 0.92 -6.32 1.01
C TYR A 26 2.05 -7.15 1.58
N LEU A 27 2.08 -7.38 2.89
CA LEU A 27 3.25 -8.02 3.52
C LEU A 27 3.53 -9.42 2.98
N ARG A 28 2.50 -10.19 2.66
CA ARG A 28 2.74 -11.53 2.16
C ARG A 28 3.22 -11.56 0.71
N LEU A 29 3.18 -10.43 0.02
CA LEU A 29 3.72 -10.33 -1.33
C LEU A 29 5.18 -9.96 -1.34
N LEU A 30 5.74 -9.64 -0.19
CA LEU A 30 7.08 -9.10 -0.08
C LEU A 30 8.04 -10.12 0.53
N ASP A 31 9.28 -10.00 0.14
CA ASP A 31 10.38 -10.77 0.74
C ASP A 31 11.47 -9.80 1.18
N ALA A 32 12.62 -10.34 1.53
CA ALA A 32 13.73 -9.55 2.03
C ALA A 32 14.53 -8.84 0.95
N SER A 33 14.04 -8.82 -0.29
CA SER A 33 14.76 -8.16 -1.38
C SER A 33 14.84 -6.67 -1.18
N PRO A 34 15.91 -6.04 -1.66
CA PRO A 34 15.97 -4.59 -1.68
C PRO A 34 15.09 -4.03 -2.77
N GLY A 35 14.67 -2.81 -2.62
CA GLY A 35 13.85 -2.19 -3.63
C GLY A 35 13.36 -0.82 -3.28
N VAL A 36 12.46 -0.33 -4.11
CA VAL A 36 11.79 0.95 -3.95
C VAL A 36 10.32 0.67 -3.73
N TYR A 37 9.70 1.45 -2.84
CA TYR A 37 8.28 1.33 -2.59
C TYR A 37 7.62 2.71 -2.71
N ARG A 38 6.36 2.70 -3.10
CA ARG A 38 5.54 3.91 -3.15
C ARG A 38 4.24 3.66 -2.41
N MET A 39 3.80 4.65 -1.66
CA MET A 39 2.49 4.65 -1.05
C MET A 39 1.61 5.63 -1.80
N LEU A 40 0.39 5.19 -2.14
CA LEU A 40 -0.53 6.00 -2.93
C LEU A 40 -1.84 6.17 -2.19
N ASP A 41 -2.50 7.31 -2.39
CA ASP A 41 -3.80 7.54 -1.80
C ASP A 41 -4.92 6.97 -2.68
N ALA A 42 -6.15 7.23 -2.28
CA ALA A 42 -7.31 6.67 -2.98
C ALA A 42 -7.47 7.20 -4.40
N GLU A 43 -6.88 8.35 -4.70
CA GLU A 43 -6.86 8.92 -6.06
C GLU A 43 -5.59 8.55 -6.82
N SER A 44 -4.82 7.60 -6.33
CA SER A 44 -3.57 7.14 -6.93
C SER A 44 -2.48 8.20 -6.96
N ARG A 45 -2.57 9.18 -6.08
CA ARG A 45 -1.49 10.16 -5.94
C ARG A 45 -0.43 9.61 -5.01
N VAL A 46 0.83 9.87 -5.34
CA VAL A 46 1.95 9.37 -4.56
C VAL A 46 2.05 10.15 -3.26
N LEU A 47 1.96 9.45 -2.15
CA LEU A 47 2.14 10.02 -0.82
C LEU A 47 3.59 9.97 -0.38
N TYR A 48 4.30 8.93 -0.80
CA TYR A 48 5.67 8.72 -0.34
C TYR A 48 6.38 7.75 -1.27
N VAL A 49 7.67 7.99 -1.49
CA VAL A 49 8.55 7.07 -2.20
C VAL A 49 9.76 6.83 -1.32
N GLY A 50 10.11 5.56 -1.12
CA GLY A 50 11.24 5.22 -0.29
C GLY A 50 12.05 4.08 -0.85
N LYS A 51 13.27 3.94 -0.34
CA LYS A 51 14.16 2.83 -0.67
C LYS A 51 14.36 1.99 0.57
N ALA A 52 14.52 0.69 0.38
CA ALA A 52 14.75 -0.23 1.47
C ALA A 52 15.74 -1.30 1.05
N ARG A 53 16.60 -1.70 1.96
CA ARG A 53 17.48 -2.86 1.74
C ARG A 53 16.70 -4.16 1.90
N ASN A 54 15.60 -4.12 2.64
CA ASN A 54 14.75 -5.26 2.89
C ASN A 54 13.32 -4.72 2.87
N LEU A 55 12.62 -4.93 1.76
CA LEU A 55 11.28 -4.38 1.58
C LEU A 55 10.32 -4.89 2.64
N LYS A 56 10.35 -6.18 2.93
CA LYS A 56 9.42 -6.74 3.89
C LYS A 56 9.62 -6.14 5.29
N ALA A 57 10.87 -5.99 5.71
CA ALA A 57 11.15 -5.43 7.02
C ALA A 57 10.70 -3.97 7.10
N ARG A 58 10.95 -3.19 6.07
CA ARG A 58 10.58 -1.77 6.06
C ARG A 58 9.06 -1.62 6.07
N VAL A 59 8.37 -2.36 5.23
CA VAL A 59 6.91 -2.25 5.15
C VAL A 59 6.27 -2.81 6.42
N SER A 60 6.86 -3.83 7.03
CA SER A 60 6.38 -4.33 8.33
C SER A 60 6.42 -3.26 9.41
N ASN A 61 7.43 -2.40 9.38
CA ASN A 61 7.50 -1.28 10.31
C ASN A 61 6.32 -0.33 10.15
N TYR A 62 5.98 0.01 8.91
CA TYR A 62 4.84 0.89 8.66
C TYR A 62 3.52 0.20 9.02
N ALA A 63 3.46 -1.12 8.92
CA ALA A 63 2.22 -1.86 9.16
C ALA A 63 1.87 -2.00 10.63
N ARG A 64 2.82 -1.66 11.53
CA ARG A 64 2.56 -1.74 12.96
C ARG A 64 2.15 -0.38 13.50
N PRO A 65 1.02 -0.29 14.21
CA PRO A 65 0.61 0.97 14.84
C PRO A 65 1.60 1.37 15.95
N GLY A 66 1.68 2.66 16.20
CA GLY A 66 2.52 3.22 17.25
C GLY A 66 3.92 3.52 16.76
N ALA A 67 4.66 4.26 17.54
CA ALA A 67 6.06 4.58 17.28
C ALA A 67 6.33 5.33 15.96
N HIS A 68 5.31 5.90 15.34
CA HIS A 68 5.46 6.73 14.15
C HIS A 68 5.22 8.19 14.50
N SER A 69 5.91 9.08 13.80
CA SER A 69 5.65 10.51 13.97
C SER A 69 4.23 10.84 13.47
N PRO A 70 3.63 11.95 13.92
CA PRO A 70 2.31 12.32 13.43
C PRO A 70 2.24 12.44 11.91
N ARG A 71 3.31 12.90 11.29
CA ARG A 71 3.40 13.03 9.85
C ARG A 71 3.32 11.68 9.16
N ILE A 72 4.08 10.70 9.67
CA ILE A 72 4.05 9.35 9.12
C ILE A 72 2.71 8.67 9.39
N GLU A 73 2.13 8.89 10.57
CA GLU A 73 0.81 8.37 10.87
C GLU A 73 -0.23 8.84 9.87
N ARG A 74 -0.18 10.13 9.51
CA ARG A 74 -1.12 10.66 8.54
C ARG A 74 -0.94 10.03 7.18
N MET A 75 0.32 9.86 6.77
CA MET A 75 0.64 9.21 5.51
C MET A 75 0.10 7.77 5.48
N ILE A 76 0.32 7.02 6.55
CA ILE A 76 -0.16 5.66 6.65
C ILE A 76 -1.68 5.63 6.53
N ARG A 77 -2.36 6.52 7.24
CA ARG A 77 -3.82 6.56 7.26
C ARG A 77 -4.40 6.80 5.88
N ASP A 78 -3.72 7.59 5.07
CA ASP A 78 -4.21 7.94 3.74
C ASP A 78 -3.81 6.92 2.67
N THR A 79 -2.97 5.93 3.00
CA THR A 79 -2.50 4.94 2.04
C THR A 79 -3.64 4.01 1.64
N ALA A 80 -3.90 3.94 0.35
CA ALA A 80 -4.93 3.08 -0.21
C ALA A 80 -4.34 2.00 -1.12
N SER A 81 -3.09 2.15 -1.55
CA SER A 81 -2.38 1.12 -2.30
C SER A 81 -0.88 1.36 -2.21
N MET A 82 -0.12 0.36 -2.60
CA MET A 82 1.33 0.45 -2.65
C MET A 82 1.85 -0.14 -3.95
N MET A 83 3.00 0.34 -4.38
CA MET A 83 3.71 -0.22 -5.52
C MET A 83 5.14 -0.53 -5.11
N PHE A 84 5.69 -1.58 -5.69
CA PHE A 84 7.05 -2.04 -5.35
C PHE A 84 7.84 -2.32 -6.60
N LEU A 85 9.13 -2.01 -6.55
CA LEU A 85 10.08 -2.37 -7.58
C LEU A 85 11.29 -2.95 -6.89
N THR A 86 11.53 -4.25 -7.07
CA THR A 86 12.71 -4.87 -6.49
C THR A 86 13.94 -4.49 -7.30
N THR A 87 15.06 -4.36 -6.63
CA THR A 87 16.33 -4.03 -7.26
C THR A 87 17.36 -5.06 -6.83
N ARG A 88 18.51 -5.03 -7.46
CA ARG A 88 19.58 -5.98 -7.12
C ARG A 88 20.52 -5.47 -6.05
N THR A 89 20.45 -4.21 -5.78
CA THR A 89 21.34 -3.62 -4.77
C THR A 89 20.58 -2.66 -3.88
#